data_96c1a3ea553ceaa17779f2a7bfaceadf
#
_entry.id   96c1a3ea553ceaa17779f2a7bfaceadf
#
_cell.length_a   1.000
_cell.length_b   1.000
_cell.length_c   1.000
_cell.angle_alpha   90.00
_cell.angle_beta   90.00
_cell.angle_gamma   90.00
#
_symmetry.space_group_name_H-M   'P 1'
#
loop_
_entity.id
_entity.type
_entity.pdbx_description
1 polymer ?
#
loop_
_entity_poly.entity_id
_entity_poly.type
_entity_poly.pdbx_seq_one_letter_code
_entity_poly.pdbx_strand_id
1 'polypeptide(L)'
;LSSSSAASDVYKRQGLVSACASSGHALGTALDEIRLGRQKRMLVVGAEDCNFESIVPFCGMRALSLEKDPNLASRPFDSNRNGFVGTGGSVSLILETKQEAQRRGAQPYAKFIGWGQGSDGHNVAISHPEGRGLHDSMKKALKDSNLSPADIDYVNAHAPSTQIGDASEMHALN
;
A
#
# COMPACT_ATOMS: atom_id res chain seq x y z
N LEU A 1 15.87 16.22 -20.21
CA LEU A 1 16.05 15.28 -19.10
C LEU A 1 16.82 15.99 -17.99
N SER A 2 16.28 16.03 -16.78
CA SER A 2 16.95 16.67 -15.64
C SER A 2 18.28 15.93 -15.32
N SER A 3 19.26 16.62 -14.76
CA SER A 3 20.54 16.04 -14.37
C SER A 3 20.40 14.85 -13.43
N SER A 4 19.33 14.80 -12.63
CA SER A 4 18.99 13.66 -11.77
C SER A 4 18.58 12.40 -12.54
N SER A 5 18.05 12.54 -13.77
CA SER A 5 17.72 11.41 -14.64
C SER A 5 18.95 10.79 -15.30
N ALA A 6 19.96 11.60 -15.59
CA ALA A 6 21.20 11.13 -16.22
C ALA A 6 22.12 10.35 -15.26
N ALA A 7 22.01 10.62 -13.97
CA ALA A 7 22.81 9.95 -12.94
C ALA A 7 22.25 8.60 -12.49
N SER A 8 21.01 8.25 -12.88
CA SER A 8 20.38 6.98 -12.49
C SER A 8 20.34 6.04 -13.68
N ASP A 9 20.90 4.88 -13.47
CA ASP A 9 20.90 3.76 -14.41
C ASP A 9 19.43 3.33 -14.70
N VAL A 10 19.07 3.22 -15.99
CA VAL A 10 17.69 2.99 -16.43
C VAL A 10 17.08 1.73 -15.84
N TYR A 11 17.84 0.68 -15.63
CA TYR A 11 17.34 -0.58 -15.04
C TYR A 11 17.37 -0.59 -13.50
N LYS A 12 17.85 0.45 -12.85
CA LYS A 12 17.75 0.62 -11.40
C LYS A 12 16.51 1.40 -10.98
N ARG A 13 15.71 1.85 -11.95
CA ARG A 13 14.38 2.45 -11.73
C ARG A 13 13.32 1.48 -12.21
N GLN A 14 12.41 1.15 -11.34
CA GLN A 14 11.27 0.27 -11.65
C GLN A 14 9.98 0.96 -11.25
N GLY A 15 9.02 0.99 -12.16
CA GLY A 15 7.65 1.35 -11.89
C GLY A 15 6.84 0.09 -11.58
N LEU A 16 6.20 0.07 -10.43
CA LEU A 16 5.25 -0.97 -10.05
C LEU A 16 3.85 -0.39 -10.04
N VAL A 17 2.94 -1.03 -10.75
CA VAL A 17 1.56 -0.58 -10.90
C VAL A 17 0.62 -1.67 -10.44
N SER A 18 -0.14 -1.38 -9.39
CA SER A 18 -1.15 -2.26 -8.82
C SER A 18 -2.22 -1.42 -8.11
N ALA A 19 -2.66 -0.33 -8.77
CA ALA A 19 -3.60 0.64 -8.22
C ALA A 19 -3.19 1.04 -6.78
N CYS A 20 -4.09 0.98 -5.81
CA CYS A 20 -3.84 1.36 -4.42
C CYS A 20 -2.75 0.52 -3.73
N ALA A 21 -2.44 -0.69 -4.24
CA ALA A 21 -1.41 -1.57 -3.68
C ALA A 21 0.00 -1.32 -4.25
N SER A 22 0.17 -0.38 -5.19
CA SER A 22 1.45 -0.15 -5.90
C SER A 22 2.61 0.10 -4.94
N SER A 23 2.43 0.96 -3.94
CA SER A 23 3.47 1.28 -2.96
C SER A 23 3.81 0.09 -2.06
N GLY A 24 2.82 -0.72 -1.69
CA GLY A 24 3.03 -1.96 -0.95
C GLY A 24 3.88 -2.96 -1.73
N HIS A 25 3.57 -3.14 -3.02
CA HIS A 25 4.37 -3.99 -3.92
C HIS A 25 5.78 -3.45 -4.12
N ALA A 26 5.95 -2.13 -4.22
CA ALA A 26 7.26 -1.51 -4.32
C ALA A 26 8.12 -1.74 -3.07
N LEU A 27 7.51 -1.64 -1.88
CA LEU A 27 8.15 -1.94 -0.60
C LEU A 27 8.57 -3.41 -0.51
N GLY A 28 7.67 -4.34 -0.84
CA GLY A 28 7.95 -5.77 -0.83
C GLY A 28 9.07 -6.14 -1.79
N THR A 29 9.01 -5.63 -3.03
CA THR A 29 10.06 -5.84 -4.04
C THR A 29 11.41 -5.31 -3.55
N ALA A 30 11.44 -4.12 -2.95
CA ALA A 30 12.66 -3.54 -2.42
C ALA A 30 13.26 -4.39 -1.27
N LEU A 31 12.40 -4.93 -0.40
CA LEU A 31 12.83 -5.84 0.65
C LEU A 31 13.47 -7.11 0.06
N ASP A 32 12.85 -7.70 -0.96
CA ASP A 32 13.36 -8.91 -1.62
C ASP A 32 14.70 -8.66 -2.32
N GLU A 33 14.87 -7.54 -2.99
CA GLU A 33 16.16 -7.16 -3.61
C GLU A 33 17.29 -7.01 -2.56
N ILE A 34 16.95 -6.47 -1.39
CA ILE A 34 17.90 -6.34 -0.27
C ILE A 34 18.18 -7.72 0.34
N ARG A 35 17.17 -8.56 0.57
CA ARG A 35 17.33 -9.91 1.13
C ARG A 35 18.15 -10.83 0.23
N LEU A 36 17.97 -10.70 -1.08
CA LEU A 36 18.75 -11.44 -2.09
C LEU A 36 20.18 -10.91 -2.26
N GLY A 37 20.56 -9.86 -1.52
CA GLY A 37 21.89 -9.26 -1.61
C GLY A 37 22.15 -8.50 -2.89
N ARG A 38 21.15 -8.29 -3.74
CA ARG A 38 21.27 -7.54 -5.00
C ARG A 38 21.44 -6.04 -4.77
N GLN A 39 20.81 -5.54 -3.70
CA GLN A 39 20.91 -4.14 -3.28
C GLN A 39 21.17 -4.06 -1.78
N LYS A 40 21.92 -3.03 -1.36
CA LYS A 40 22.13 -2.73 0.06
C LYS A 40 21.18 -1.64 0.57
N ARG A 41 20.68 -0.84 -0.37
CA ARG A 41 19.78 0.29 -0.10
C ARG A 41 18.86 0.51 -1.28
N MET A 42 17.59 0.76 -1.01
CA MET A 42 16.57 1.06 -1.99
C MET A 42 15.81 2.32 -1.57
N LEU A 43 15.53 3.19 -2.53
CA LEU A 43 14.57 4.28 -2.38
C LEU A 43 13.23 3.79 -2.92
N VAL A 44 12.21 3.80 -2.10
CA VAL A 44 10.83 3.50 -2.50
C VAL A 44 10.02 4.79 -2.45
N VAL A 45 9.35 5.10 -3.54
CA VAL A 45 8.50 6.28 -3.67
C VAL A 45 7.09 5.83 -3.96
N GLY A 46 6.16 6.21 -3.09
CA GLY A 46 4.73 6.16 -3.37
C GLY A 46 4.25 7.56 -3.68
N ALA A 47 3.53 7.72 -4.77
CA ALA A 47 2.97 9.00 -5.17
C ALA A 47 1.60 8.80 -5.79
N GLU A 48 0.68 9.69 -5.43
CA GLU A 48 -0.65 9.76 -6.00
C GLU A 48 -0.98 11.22 -6.32
N ASP A 49 -1.73 11.39 -7.38
CA ASP A 49 -2.15 12.68 -7.89
C ASP A 49 -3.69 12.78 -7.84
N CYS A 50 -4.20 13.95 -7.49
CA CYS A 50 -5.63 14.24 -7.47
C CYS A 50 -5.97 15.16 -8.65
N ASN A 51 -5.84 14.63 -9.87
CA ASN A 51 -6.24 15.33 -11.08
C ASN A 51 -7.60 14.83 -11.59
N PHE A 52 -8.14 15.53 -12.58
CA PHE A 52 -9.44 15.21 -13.17
C PHE A 52 -9.46 13.80 -13.78
N GLU A 53 -8.41 13.44 -14.51
CA GLU A 53 -8.28 12.16 -15.21
C GLU A 53 -8.25 10.97 -14.25
N SER A 54 -7.63 11.13 -13.07
CA SER A 54 -7.56 10.08 -12.04
C SER A 54 -8.89 9.94 -11.27
N ILE A 55 -9.67 11.00 -11.14
CA ILE A 55 -10.90 11.02 -10.33
C ILE A 55 -12.15 10.61 -11.14
N VAL A 56 -12.26 11.00 -12.39
CA VAL A 56 -13.45 10.76 -13.23
C VAL A 56 -13.86 9.28 -13.31
N PRO A 57 -12.95 8.31 -13.47
CA PRO A 57 -13.34 6.90 -13.48
C PRO A 57 -14.05 6.46 -12.19
N PHE A 58 -13.61 6.96 -11.05
CA PHE A 58 -14.23 6.65 -9.76
C PHE A 58 -15.61 7.33 -9.59
N CYS A 59 -15.80 8.51 -10.18
CA CYS A 59 -17.13 9.11 -10.28
C CYS A 59 -18.08 8.22 -11.10
N GLY A 60 -17.62 7.71 -12.24
CA GLY A 60 -18.39 6.79 -13.07
C GLY A 60 -18.75 5.49 -12.36
N MET A 61 -17.87 4.99 -11.51
CA MET A 61 -18.10 3.82 -10.64
C MET A 61 -18.98 4.12 -9.43
N ARG A 62 -19.35 5.37 -9.17
CA ARG A 62 -20.06 5.80 -7.95
C ARG A 62 -19.34 5.41 -6.65
N ALA A 63 -18.01 5.43 -6.67
CA ALA A 63 -17.17 5.03 -5.55
C ALA A 63 -16.81 6.20 -4.62
N LEU A 64 -17.04 7.45 -5.07
CA LEU A 64 -16.72 8.64 -4.29
C LEU A 64 -17.85 9.01 -3.34
N SER A 65 -17.48 9.58 -2.19
CA SER A 65 -18.42 10.14 -1.23
C SER A 65 -19.17 11.32 -1.84
N LEU A 66 -20.47 11.36 -1.63
CA LEU A 66 -21.36 12.48 -1.99
C LEU A 66 -21.65 13.40 -0.81
N GLU A 67 -20.99 13.15 0.33
CA GLU A 67 -21.14 13.97 1.54
C GLU A 67 -20.60 15.38 1.29
N LYS A 68 -21.37 16.38 1.73
CA LYS A 68 -21.01 17.78 1.55
C LYS A 68 -20.20 18.34 2.71
N ASP A 69 -20.35 17.75 3.89
CA ASP A 69 -19.52 18.10 5.04
C ASP A 69 -18.17 17.37 4.93
N PRO A 70 -17.05 18.08 4.76
CA PRO A 70 -15.74 17.47 4.62
C PRO A 70 -15.34 16.66 5.86
N ASN A 71 -15.87 16.96 7.04
CA ASN A 71 -15.57 16.21 8.25
C ASN A 71 -16.28 14.84 8.31
N LEU A 72 -17.29 14.65 7.49
CA LEU A 72 -18.07 13.43 7.40
C LEU A 72 -17.86 12.67 6.09
N ALA A 73 -17.11 13.23 5.15
CA ALA A 73 -16.94 12.68 3.81
C ALA A 73 -16.14 11.38 3.80
N SER A 74 -15.08 11.28 4.61
CA SER A 74 -14.32 10.05 4.81
C SER A 74 -14.54 9.55 6.23
N ARG A 75 -15.18 8.40 6.37
CA ARG A 75 -15.52 7.78 7.65
C ARG A 75 -15.43 6.25 7.57
N PRO A 76 -14.19 5.72 7.45
CA PRO A 76 -13.97 4.28 7.33
C PRO A 76 -14.66 3.49 8.44
N PHE A 77 -15.23 2.37 8.05
CA PHE A 77 -15.99 1.44 8.93
C PHE A 77 -17.28 2.00 9.56
N ASP A 78 -17.60 3.29 9.37
CA ASP A 78 -18.86 3.86 9.84
C ASP A 78 -20.05 3.27 9.10
N SER A 79 -21.18 3.09 9.79
CA SER A 79 -22.42 2.54 9.20
C SER A 79 -23.00 3.43 8.08
N ASN A 80 -22.75 4.73 8.15
CA ASN A 80 -23.24 5.72 7.17
C ASN A 80 -22.19 6.08 6.11
N ARG A 81 -21.05 5.37 6.06
CA ARG A 81 -20.04 5.60 5.02
C ARG A 81 -20.62 5.40 3.62
N ASN A 82 -20.25 6.21 2.68
CA ASN A 82 -20.87 6.21 1.35
C ASN A 82 -19.88 6.37 0.19
N GLY A 83 -18.60 6.17 0.42
CA GLY A 83 -17.56 6.28 -0.59
C GLY A 83 -16.29 6.94 -0.06
N PHE A 84 -15.27 6.97 -0.90
CA PHE A 84 -13.99 7.59 -0.54
C PHE A 84 -13.86 9.02 -1.05
N VAL A 85 -12.88 9.75 -0.55
CA VAL A 85 -12.50 11.09 -1.02
C VAL A 85 -11.21 10.97 -1.81
N GLY A 86 -11.26 11.37 -3.10
CA GLY A 86 -10.06 11.42 -3.93
C GLY A 86 -9.11 12.51 -3.42
N THR A 87 -7.85 12.15 -3.24
CA THR A 87 -6.80 13.07 -2.80
C THR A 87 -5.45 12.66 -3.37
N GLY A 88 -4.45 13.50 -3.21
CA GLY A 88 -3.09 13.24 -3.65
C GLY A 88 -2.10 13.31 -2.50
N GLY A 89 -0.91 12.81 -2.76
CA GLY A 89 0.20 12.85 -1.81
C GLY A 89 1.38 12.01 -2.25
N SER A 90 2.50 12.18 -1.58
CA SER A 90 3.65 11.32 -1.82
C SER A 90 4.46 11.07 -0.55
N VAL A 91 5.04 9.89 -0.49
CA VAL A 91 5.96 9.48 0.58
C VAL A 91 7.17 8.79 -0.05
N SER A 92 8.34 9.09 0.48
CA SER A 92 9.57 8.41 0.09
C SER A 92 10.19 7.75 1.31
N LEU A 93 10.57 6.48 1.14
CA LEU A 93 11.19 5.67 2.18
C LEU A 93 12.54 5.13 1.69
N ILE A 94 13.55 5.14 2.55
CA ILE A 94 14.82 4.47 2.31
C ILE A 94 14.80 3.16 3.09
N LEU A 95 14.85 2.04 2.37
CA LEU A 95 15.10 0.73 2.92
C LEU A 95 16.58 0.41 2.80
N GLU A 96 17.19 -0.10 3.85
CA GLU A 96 18.59 -0.51 3.83
C GLU A 96 18.87 -1.64 4.81
N THR A 97 19.97 -2.34 4.62
CA THR A 97 20.41 -3.32 5.59
C THR A 97 20.79 -2.65 6.91
N LYS A 98 20.62 -3.37 8.03
CA LYS A 98 21.05 -2.88 9.36
C LYS A 98 22.52 -2.44 9.36
N GLN A 99 23.39 -3.15 8.64
CA GLN A 99 24.82 -2.84 8.54
C GLN A 99 25.06 -1.50 7.85
N GLU A 100 24.34 -1.21 6.76
CA GLU A 100 24.47 0.07 6.05
C GLU A 100 23.94 1.23 6.91
N ALA A 101 22.82 1.04 7.62
CA ALA A 101 22.31 2.03 8.56
C ALA A 101 23.34 2.36 9.64
N GLN A 102 23.91 1.34 10.27
CA GLN A 102 24.94 1.51 11.29
C GLN A 102 26.19 2.21 10.75
N ARG A 103 26.68 1.80 9.56
CA ARG A 103 27.87 2.37 8.92
C ARG A 103 27.76 3.87 8.69
N ARG A 104 26.58 4.40 8.41
CA ARG A 104 26.35 5.83 8.20
C ARG A 104 25.78 6.57 9.43
N GLY A 105 25.69 5.90 10.58
CA GLY A 105 25.16 6.51 11.81
C GLY A 105 23.65 6.79 11.78
N ALA A 106 22.88 6.11 10.90
CA ALA A 106 21.45 6.31 10.83
C ALA A 106 20.72 5.70 12.02
N GLN A 107 19.67 6.37 12.44
CA GLN A 107 18.70 5.85 13.41
C GLN A 107 17.47 5.35 12.62
N PRO A 108 17.24 4.03 12.53
CA PRO A 108 16.08 3.51 11.81
C PRO A 108 14.79 3.80 12.58
N TYR A 109 13.73 4.15 11.86
CA TYR A 109 12.38 4.33 12.43
C TYR A 109 11.73 3.00 12.80
N ALA A 110 11.94 1.98 11.94
CA ALA A 110 11.35 0.66 12.10
C ALA A 110 12.16 -0.39 11.35
N LYS A 111 11.83 -1.65 11.59
CA LYS A 111 12.35 -2.79 10.84
C LYS A 111 11.23 -3.34 9.95
N PHE A 112 11.46 -3.43 8.66
CA PHE A 112 10.55 -4.11 7.73
C PHE A 112 10.88 -5.61 7.75
N ILE A 113 9.98 -6.42 8.28
CA ILE A 113 10.27 -7.83 8.62
C ILE A 113 9.62 -8.84 7.70
N GLY A 114 8.57 -8.46 6.98
CA GLY A 114 7.89 -9.37 6.06
C GLY A 114 6.83 -8.67 5.23
N TRP A 115 6.43 -9.33 4.15
CA TRP A 115 5.36 -8.87 3.30
C TRP A 115 4.62 -10.03 2.63
N GLY A 116 3.45 -9.73 2.09
CA GLY A 116 2.66 -10.70 1.33
C GLY A 116 1.80 -10.00 0.29
N GLN A 117 1.54 -10.72 -0.79
CA GLN A 117 0.66 -10.26 -1.85
C GLN A 117 -0.35 -11.34 -2.22
N GLY A 118 -1.53 -10.90 -2.61
CA GLY A 118 -2.63 -11.74 -3.04
C GLY A 118 -3.45 -11.08 -4.13
N SER A 119 -4.35 -11.83 -4.70
CA SER A 119 -5.35 -11.33 -5.64
C SER A 119 -6.66 -12.06 -5.38
N ASP A 120 -7.76 -11.34 -5.40
CA ASP A 120 -9.09 -11.94 -5.27
C ASP A 120 -9.47 -12.81 -6.48
N GLY A 121 -8.99 -12.46 -7.69
CA GLY A 121 -9.43 -13.08 -8.93
C GLY A 121 -10.96 -12.95 -9.16
N HIS A 122 -11.60 -12.00 -8.48
CA HIS A 122 -13.05 -11.88 -8.41
C HIS A 122 -13.62 -10.85 -9.39
N ASN A 123 -13.14 -9.63 -9.33
CA ASN A 123 -13.63 -8.53 -10.15
C ASN A 123 -12.51 -7.52 -10.42
N VAL A 124 -12.63 -6.75 -11.50
CA VAL A 124 -11.63 -5.75 -11.90
C VAL A 124 -11.50 -4.59 -10.90
N ALA A 125 -12.58 -4.25 -10.19
CA ALA A 125 -12.65 -3.06 -9.34
C ALA A 125 -13.31 -3.27 -7.98
N ILE A 126 -13.95 -4.41 -7.74
CA ILE A 126 -14.71 -4.71 -6.53
C ILE A 126 -14.05 -5.86 -5.79
N SER A 127 -13.73 -5.66 -4.52
CA SER A 127 -13.15 -6.69 -3.65
C SER A 127 -14.10 -7.89 -3.50
N HIS A 128 -13.50 -9.06 -3.33
CA HIS A 128 -14.27 -10.26 -2.97
C HIS A 128 -15.00 -10.01 -1.64
N PRO A 129 -16.31 -10.31 -1.53
CA PRO A 129 -17.09 -9.98 -0.30
C PRO A 129 -16.47 -10.55 0.98
N GLU A 130 -15.86 -11.71 0.92
CA GLU A 130 -15.19 -12.37 2.05
C GLU A 130 -13.70 -11.98 2.19
N GLY A 131 -13.19 -11.04 1.41
CA GLY A 131 -11.83 -10.53 1.51
C GLY A 131 -10.73 -11.60 1.27
N ARG A 132 -10.98 -12.63 0.46
CA ARG A 132 -10.09 -13.80 0.32
C ARG A 132 -8.67 -13.44 -0.08
N GLY A 133 -8.48 -12.58 -1.09
CA GLY A 133 -7.16 -12.19 -1.55
C GLY A 133 -6.41 -11.35 -0.52
N LEU A 134 -7.13 -10.49 0.22
CA LEU A 134 -6.55 -9.72 1.32
C LEU A 134 -6.14 -10.63 2.49
N HIS A 135 -7.01 -11.56 2.89
CA HIS A 135 -6.70 -12.58 3.90
C HIS A 135 -5.46 -13.40 3.51
N ASP A 136 -5.37 -13.83 2.26
CA ASP A 136 -4.20 -14.55 1.73
C ASP A 136 -2.92 -13.72 1.79
N SER A 137 -2.98 -12.44 1.45
CA SER A 137 -1.81 -11.56 1.53
C SER A 137 -1.35 -11.35 2.96
N MET A 138 -2.27 -11.18 3.93
CA MET A 138 -1.94 -11.11 5.35
C MET A 138 -1.31 -12.40 5.87
N LYS A 139 -1.86 -13.56 5.53
CA LYS A 139 -1.26 -14.88 5.90
C LYS A 139 0.14 -15.05 5.35
N LYS A 140 0.38 -14.63 4.11
CA LYS A 140 1.72 -14.67 3.51
C LYS A 140 2.68 -13.72 4.22
N ALA A 141 2.24 -12.52 4.60
CA ALA A 141 3.06 -11.56 5.35
C ALA A 141 3.43 -12.10 6.74
N LEU A 142 2.49 -12.68 7.45
CA LEU A 142 2.73 -13.34 8.74
C LEU A 142 3.73 -14.50 8.60
N LYS A 143 3.54 -15.34 7.60
CA LYS A 143 4.46 -16.44 7.31
C LYS A 143 5.87 -15.93 6.96
N ASP A 144 5.98 -14.89 6.14
CA ASP A 144 7.26 -14.32 5.73
C ASP A 144 8.01 -13.66 6.90
N SER A 145 7.29 -13.08 7.85
CA SER A 145 7.83 -12.48 9.07
C SER A 145 8.06 -13.49 10.22
N ASN A 146 7.56 -14.73 10.06
CA ASN A 146 7.52 -15.74 11.11
C ASN A 146 6.76 -15.29 12.37
N LEU A 147 5.63 -14.61 12.15
CA LEU A 147 4.72 -14.12 13.18
C LEU A 147 3.36 -14.84 13.11
N SER A 148 2.64 -14.79 14.21
CA SER A 148 1.25 -15.19 14.33
C SER A 148 0.33 -13.96 14.41
N PRO A 149 -0.99 -14.08 14.20
CA PRO A 149 -1.92 -12.98 14.40
C PRO A 149 -1.85 -12.36 15.81
N ALA A 150 -1.54 -13.16 16.83
CA ALA A 150 -1.43 -12.69 18.22
C ALA A 150 -0.22 -11.77 18.48
N ASP A 151 0.73 -11.74 17.56
CA ASP A 151 1.91 -10.87 17.64
C ASP A 151 1.67 -9.49 16.99
N ILE A 152 0.46 -9.22 16.49
CA ILE A 152 0.10 -7.98 15.81
C ILE A 152 -0.66 -7.06 16.75
N ASP A 153 -0.06 -5.95 17.10
CA ASP A 153 -0.65 -4.94 17.98
C ASP A 153 -1.50 -3.90 17.23
N TYR A 154 -1.22 -3.67 15.94
CA TYR A 154 -1.87 -2.63 15.16
C TYR A 154 -1.97 -3.00 13.68
N VAL A 155 -3.12 -2.72 13.07
CA VAL A 155 -3.35 -2.84 11.64
C VAL A 155 -3.73 -1.47 11.08
N ASN A 156 -2.94 -0.99 10.13
CA ASN A 156 -3.34 0.15 9.31
C ASN A 156 -4.12 -0.36 8.10
N ALA A 157 -5.43 -0.36 8.22
CA ALA A 157 -6.33 -0.84 7.19
C ALA A 157 -6.31 0.06 5.94
N HIS A 158 -6.63 -0.50 4.79
CA HIS A 158 -6.88 0.30 3.57
C HIS A 158 -8.11 1.18 3.78
N ALA A 159 -9.21 0.59 4.21
CA ALA A 159 -10.43 1.24 4.70
C ALA A 159 -10.79 2.56 3.99
N PRO A 160 -11.10 2.53 2.68
CA PRO A 160 -11.33 3.74 1.90
C PRO A 160 -12.67 4.42 2.20
N SER A 161 -13.46 3.95 3.17
CA SER A 161 -14.83 4.44 3.43
C SER A 161 -15.86 3.98 2.40
N THR A 162 -15.57 2.92 1.63
CA THR A 162 -16.56 2.30 0.75
C THR A 162 -17.33 1.19 1.49
N GLN A 163 -18.60 1.03 1.17
CA GLN A 163 -19.43 0.02 1.86
C GLN A 163 -18.89 -1.39 1.65
N ILE A 164 -18.55 -1.75 0.42
CA ILE A 164 -18.08 -3.11 0.06
C ILE A 164 -16.62 -3.30 0.49
N GLY A 165 -15.75 -2.33 0.21
CA GLY A 165 -14.32 -2.44 0.49
C GLY A 165 -14.03 -2.61 1.98
N ASP A 166 -14.59 -1.74 2.81
CA ASP A 166 -14.39 -1.80 4.26
C ASP A 166 -14.98 -3.10 4.86
N ALA A 167 -16.15 -3.55 4.38
CA ALA A 167 -16.75 -4.81 4.83
C ALA A 167 -15.87 -6.02 4.45
N SER A 168 -15.37 -6.06 3.21
CA SER A 168 -14.44 -7.09 2.74
C SER A 168 -13.17 -7.15 3.59
N GLU A 169 -12.63 -5.99 3.93
CA GLU A 169 -11.42 -5.91 4.76
C GLU A 169 -11.68 -6.39 6.20
N MET A 170 -12.83 -6.05 6.77
CA MET A 170 -13.23 -6.58 8.08
C MET A 170 -13.39 -8.10 8.09
N HIS A 171 -13.94 -8.69 7.03
CA HIS A 171 -14.01 -10.15 6.90
C HIS A 171 -12.62 -10.79 6.81
N ALA A 172 -11.68 -10.12 6.15
CA ALA A 172 -10.31 -10.64 6.04
C ALA A 172 -9.53 -10.57 7.35
N LEU A 173 -9.87 -9.62 8.24
CA LEU A 173 -9.21 -9.42 9.54
C LEU A 173 -9.75 -10.34 10.64
N ASN A 174 -10.99 -10.86 10.52
CA ASN A 174 -11.64 -11.75 11.46
C ASN A 174 -11.34 -13.24 11.14
#